data_c7c36f2ebce073d718e52b5cbb0cdcf9
#
_entry.id   c7c36f2ebce073d718e52b5cbb0cdcf9
#
_cell.length_a   1.000
_cell.length_b   1.000
_cell.length_c   1.000
_cell.angle_alpha   90.00
_cell.angle_beta   90.00
_cell.angle_gamma   90.00
#
_symmetry.space_group_name_H-M   'P 1'
#
loop_
_entity.id
_entity.type
_entity.pdbx_description
1 polymer ?
#
loop_
_entity_poly.entity_id
_entity_poly.type
_entity_poly.pdbx_seq_one_letter_code
_entity_poly.pdbx_strand_id
1 'polypeptide(L)'
;LHLCDRRQRQMCIRDRNTCELADVPSKQMELYSKFYADPVHLKVRLNKKWCIMEFPTPTYAANANMSFEAFEDFFYNVCTLDYSKMSKAMDGLKDLMEKTDKVHIVGKGTDLTFSIKDIPAIKCCGEMNIPDGEIYTAPVKNSVNGTISYNTPSIYDGFEFNNIKLTFKDGKIIEATANDNEKINKIMKKGSY
;
A
#
# COMPACT_ATOMS: atom_id res chain seq x y z
N LEU A 1 27.88 -13.09 -8.20
CA LEU A 1 26.85 -14.08 -8.54
C LEU A 1 25.99 -14.45 -7.32
N HIS A 2 26.57 -14.77 -6.16
CA HIS A 2 25.81 -15.17 -4.98
C HIS A 2 24.93 -14.08 -4.35
N LEU A 3 25.27 -12.81 -4.50
CA LEU A 3 24.46 -11.70 -3.97
C LEU A 3 23.19 -11.46 -4.81
N CYS A 4 23.26 -11.58 -6.13
CA CYS A 4 22.10 -11.46 -7.01
C CYS A 4 21.13 -12.62 -6.80
N ASP A 5 21.65 -13.85 -6.64
CA ASP A 5 20.85 -15.05 -6.42
C ASP A 5 20.10 -15.03 -5.08
N ARG A 6 20.73 -14.53 -4.02
CA ARG A 6 20.06 -14.32 -2.71
C ARG A 6 18.99 -13.23 -2.75
N ARG A 7 19.19 -12.14 -3.49
CA ARG A 7 18.18 -11.08 -3.67
C ARG A 7 16.97 -11.59 -4.45
N GLN A 8 17.22 -12.35 -5.51
CA GLN A 8 16.15 -12.94 -6.32
C GLN A 8 15.35 -13.98 -5.55
N ARG A 9 16.00 -14.79 -4.72
CA ARG A 9 15.32 -15.72 -3.80
C ARG A 9 14.53 -15.00 -2.71
N GLN A 10 15.02 -13.91 -2.19
CA GLN A 10 14.31 -13.10 -1.20
C GLN A 10 13.07 -12.42 -1.79
N MET A 11 13.11 -11.95 -3.03
CA MET A 11 11.95 -11.47 -3.75
C MET A 11 10.93 -12.59 -3.98
N CYS A 12 11.36 -13.74 -4.47
CA CYS A 12 10.48 -14.90 -4.68
C CYS A 12 9.88 -15.48 -3.39
N ILE A 13 10.54 -15.37 -2.25
CA ILE A 13 10.03 -15.84 -0.95
C ILE A 13 9.01 -14.86 -0.37
N ARG A 14 9.24 -13.56 -0.47
CA ARG A 14 8.32 -12.51 -0.01
C ARG A 14 6.97 -12.55 -0.72
N ASP A 15 6.95 -12.90 -1.98
CA ASP A 15 5.76 -12.88 -2.83
C ASP A 15 4.86 -14.10 -2.63
N ARG A 16 5.27 -15.07 -1.82
CA ARG A 16 4.56 -16.35 -1.68
C ARG A 16 3.85 -16.54 -0.35
N ASN A 17 4.32 -15.86 0.70
CA ASN A 17 3.74 -16.00 2.02
C ASN A 17 3.84 -14.67 2.77
N THR A 18 2.73 -13.98 2.88
CA THR A 18 2.66 -12.72 3.64
C THR A 18 2.94 -12.88 5.13
N CYS A 19 2.87 -14.11 5.64
CA CYS A 19 3.14 -14.46 7.03
C CYS A 19 4.54 -15.06 7.24
N GLU A 20 5.41 -15.04 6.25
CA GLU A 20 6.76 -15.67 6.32
C GLU A 20 7.62 -15.14 7.48
N LEU A 21 7.37 -13.93 7.93
CA LEU A 21 8.09 -13.29 9.02
C LEU A 21 7.25 -13.16 10.30
N ALA A 22 6.11 -13.84 10.38
CA ALA A 22 5.17 -13.70 11.50
C ALA A 22 5.74 -14.15 12.85
N ASP A 23 6.65 -15.11 12.83
CA ASP A 23 7.32 -15.66 14.01
C ASP A 23 8.68 -15.00 14.32
N VAL A 24 9.11 -14.02 13.50
CA VAL A 24 10.35 -13.30 13.74
C VAL A 24 10.17 -12.29 14.89
N PRO A 25 10.97 -12.35 15.95
CA PRO A 25 10.87 -11.41 17.06
C PRO A 25 11.03 -9.96 16.63
N SER A 26 10.22 -9.04 17.16
CA SER A 26 10.22 -7.61 16.83
C SER A 26 11.61 -6.97 16.91
N LYS A 27 12.44 -7.38 17.85
CA LYS A 27 13.83 -6.90 17.98
C LYS A 27 14.70 -7.27 16.76
N GLN A 28 14.49 -8.44 16.17
CA GLN A 28 15.20 -8.84 14.96
C GLN A 28 14.67 -8.07 13.75
N MET A 29 13.36 -7.79 13.68
CA MET A 29 12.79 -6.93 12.65
C MET A 29 13.31 -5.49 12.73
N GLU A 30 13.50 -4.95 13.93
CA GLU A 30 14.12 -3.63 14.14
C GLU A 30 15.58 -3.60 13.63
N LEU A 31 16.35 -4.67 13.90
CA LEU A 31 17.72 -4.80 13.38
C LEU A 31 17.74 -4.91 11.85
N TYR A 32 16.83 -5.69 11.28
CA TYR A 32 16.68 -5.79 9.83
C TYR A 32 16.36 -4.43 9.20
N SER A 33 15.41 -3.69 9.75
CA SER A 33 15.08 -2.33 9.29
C SER A 33 16.28 -1.41 9.37
N LYS A 34 16.91 -1.33 10.52
CA LYS A 34 18.05 -0.42 10.77
C LYS A 34 19.27 -0.69 9.89
N PHE A 35 19.64 -1.95 9.69
CA PHE A 35 20.91 -2.31 9.04
C PHE A 35 20.76 -2.71 7.56
N TYR A 36 19.56 -3.02 7.11
CA TYR A 36 19.31 -3.45 5.75
C TYR A 36 18.21 -2.66 5.04
N ALA A 37 16.98 -2.63 5.56
CA ALA A 37 15.87 -2.00 4.85
C ALA A 37 16.10 -0.50 4.66
N ASP A 38 16.39 0.24 5.71
CA ASP A 38 16.62 1.69 5.62
C ASP A 38 17.85 2.06 4.78
N PRO A 39 19.05 1.54 5.03
CA PRO A 39 20.22 1.95 4.28
C PRO A 39 20.24 1.41 2.84
N VAL A 40 19.68 0.25 2.56
CA VAL A 40 19.74 -0.38 1.25
C VAL A 40 18.49 -0.10 0.42
N HIS A 41 17.29 -0.44 0.93
CA HIS A 41 16.07 -0.28 0.16
C HIS A 41 15.64 1.19 0.06
N LEU A 42 15.64 1.94 1.16
CA LEU A 42 15.15 3.31 1.14
C LEU A 42 16.21 4.28 0.62
N LYS A 43 17.45 4.24 1.15
CA LYS A 43 18.47 5.24 0.79
C LYS A 43 19.19 4.96 -0.52
N VAL A 44 19.40 3.71 -0.89
CA VAL A 44 20.12 3.36 -2.12
C VAL A 44 19.14 3.02 -3.24
N ARG A 45 18.26 2.05 -3.06
CA ARG A 45 17.40 1.56 -4.13
C ARG A 45 16.46 2.62 -4.69
N LEU A 46 15.77 3.37 -3.81
CA LEU A 46 14.79 4.37 -4.23
C LEU A 46 15.43 5.58 -4.93
N ASN A 47 16.74 5.78 -4.78
CA ASN A 47 17.49 6.82 -5.50
C ASN A 47 18.07 6.33 -6.85
N LYS A 48 17.71 5.15 -7.30
CA LYS A 48 18.10 4.59 -8.60
C LYS A 48 16.88 4.45 -9.50
N LYS A 49 17.11 4.23 -10.79
CA LYS A 49 16.02 3.79 -11.68
C LYS A 49 15.57 2.41 -11.24
N TRP A 50 14.30 2.25 -10.94
CA TRP A 50 13.71 0.99 -10.49
C TRP A 50 12.28 0.85 -11.02
N CYS A 51 11.85 -0.39 -11.18
CA CYS A 51 10.47 -0.73 -11.42
C CYS A 51 10.14 -1.96 -10.58
N ILE A 52 9.04 -1.93 -9.86
CA ILE A 52 8.52 -3.08 -9.13
C ILE A 52 7.60 -3.86 -10.06
N MET A 53 7.91 -5.13 -10.23
CA MET A 53 7.05 -6.09 -10.91
C MET A 53 6.94 -7.33 -10.04
N GLU A 54 5.75 -7.92 -10.01
CA GLU A 54 5.53 -9.24 -9.46
C GLU A 54 5.52 -10.28 -10.58
N PHE A 55 5.63 -11.54 -10.22
CA PHE A 55 5.50 -12.64 -11.14
C PHE A 55 4.27 -13.46 -10.77
N PRO A 56 3.42 -13.87 -11.73
CA PRO A 56 2.25 -14.67 -11.41
C PRO A 56 2.67 -16.02 -10.81
N THR A 57 2.06 -16.38 -9.69
CA THR A 57 2.33 -17.63 -8.97
C THR A 57 1.03 -18.39 -8.71
N PRO A 58 1.09 -19.73 -8.53
CA PRO A 58 -0.08 -20.51 -8.12
C PRO A 58 -0.72 -20.00 -6.82
N THR A 59 0.07 -19.42 -5.91
CA THR A 59 -0.45 -18.82 -4.66
C THR A 59 -1.30 -17.60 -4.94
N TYR A 60 -0.88 -16.71 -5.84
CA TYR A 60 -1.69 -15.57 -6.25
C TYR A 60 -2.99 -15.99 -6.94
N ALA A 61 -2.92 -16.99 -7.82
CA ALA A 61 -4.10 -17.55 -8.47
C ALA A 61 -5.10 -18.11 -7.44
N ALA A 62 -4.63 -18.87 -6.47
CA ALA A 62 -5.45 -19.41 -5.39
C ALA A 62 -6.10 -18.30 -4.53
N ASN A 63 -5.34 -17.26 -4.19
CA ASN A 63 -5.85 -16.09 -3.45
C ASN A 63 -6.90 -15.30 -4.25
N ALA A 64 -6.79 -15.31 -5.57
CA ALA A 64 -7.76 -14.70 -6.49
C ALA A 64 -8.95 -15.62 -6.80
N ASN A 65 -9.01 -16.84 -6.25
CA ASN A 65 -9.98 -17.89 -6.57
C ASN A 65 -10.00 -18.22 -8.08
N MET A 66 -8.85 -18.25 -8.72
CA MET A 66 -8.68 -18.54 -10.15
C MET A 66 -7.79 -19.78 -10.36
N SER A 67 -7.92 -20.43 -11.50
CA SER A 67 -6.89 -21.35 -11.97
C SER A 67 -5.59 -20.59 -12.27
N PHE A 68 -4.44 -21.25 -12.18
CA PHE A 68 -3.16 -20.59 -12.46
C PHE A 68 -3.09 -20.05 -13.89
N GLU A 69 -3.55 -20.81 -14.86
CA GLU A 69 -3.57 -20.43 -16.28
C GLU A 69 -4.45 -19.17 -16.50
N ALA A 70 -5.68 -19.16 -15.96
CA ALA A 70 -6.57 -17.99 -16.07
C ALA A 70 -6.00 -16.75 -15.36
N PHE A 71 -5.33 -16.94 -14.21
CA PHE A 71 -4.68 -15.86 -13.50
C PHE A 71 -3.46 -15.31 -14.26
N GLU A 72 -2.66 -16.20 -14.88
CA GLU A 72 -1.51 -15.82 -15.70
C GLU A 72 -1.95 -14.99 -16.91
N ASP A 73 -2.97 -15.42 -17.63
CA ASP A 73 -3.57 -14.67 -18.75
C ASP A 73 -4.08 -13.29 -18.30
N PHE A 74 -4.81 -13.23 -17.20
CA PHE A 74 -5.27 -11.97 -16.61
C PHE A 74 -4.09 -11.06 -16.26
N PHE A 75 -3.08 -11.60 -15.60
CA PHE A 75 -1.91 -10.84 -15.13
C PHE A 75 -1.15 -10.22 -16.30
N TYR A 76 -0.84 -10.99 -17.34
CA TYR A 76 -0.14 -10.47 -18.50
C TYR A 76 -0.98 -9.49 -19.31
N ASN A 77 -2.27 -9.69 -19.40
CA ASN A 77 -3.17 -8.73 -20.06
C ASN A 77 -3.12 -7.37 -19.35
N VAL A 78 -3.08 -7.35 -18.03
CA VAL A 78 -2.96 -6.10 -17.25
C VAL A 78 -1.57 -5.50 -17.36
N CYS A 79 -0.51 -6.30 -17.30
CA CYS A 79 0.87 -5.83 -17.39
C CYS A 79 1.23 -5.23 -18.76
N THR A 80 0.57 -5.69 -19.84
CA THR A 80 0.85 -5.26 -21.22
C THR A 80 -0.10 -4.18 -21.73
N LEU A 81 -0.88 -3.55 -20.86
CA LEU A 81 -1.73 -2.41 -21.22
C LEU A 81 -0.91 -1.26 -21.80
N ASP A 82 -1.54 -0.48 -22.68
CA ASP A 82 -0.96 0.76 -23.19
C ASP A 82 -1.02 1.86 -22.12
N TYR A 83 0.01 1.90 -21.28
CA TYR A 83 0.12 2.88 -20.20
C TYR A 83 0.17 4.31 -20.68
N SER A 84 0.56 4.57 -21.95
CA SER A 84 0.53 5.92 -22.51
C SER A 84 -0.90 6.40 -22.76
N LYS A 85 -1.79 5.52 -23.18
CA LYS A 85 -3.24 5.80 -23.29
C LYS A 85 -3.88 5.93 -21.92
N MET A 86 -3.53 5.06 -20.98
CA MET A 86 -3.99 5.13 -19.60
C MET A 86 -3.62 6.49 -18.98
N SER A 87 -2.36 6.92 -19.13
CA SER A 87 -1.90 8.21 -18.64
C SER A 87 -2.73 9.38 -19.13
N LYS A 88 -3.09 9.38 -20.44
CA LYS A 88 -3.96 10.41 -21.02
C LYS A 88 -5.39 10.34 -20.47
N ALA A 89 -5.93 9.15 -20.30
CA ALA A 89 -7.27 8.96 -19.72
C ALA A 89 -7.36 9.46 -18.26
N MET A 90 -6.26 9.43 -17.54
CA MET A 90 -6.17 9.91 -16.15
C MET A 90 -6.15 11.45 -16.02
N ASP A 91 -5.87 12.19 -17.10
CA ASP A 91 -5.73 13.65 -17.03
C ASP A 91 -6.97 14.33 -16.48
N GLY A 92 -8.16 13.91 -16.92
CA GLY A 92 -9.41 14.50 -16.44
C GLY A 92 -9.64 14.33 -14.93
N LEU A 93 -9.30 13.16 -14.38
CA LEU A 93 -9.41 12.93 -12.94
C LEU A 93 -8.32 13.69 -12.17
N LYS A 94 -7.09 13.72 -12.70
CA LYS A 94 -6.00 14.51 -12.11
C LYS A 94 -6.40 15.99 -12.00
N ASP A 95 -6.91 16.57 -13.09
CA ASP A 95 -7.35 17.95 -13.13
C ASP A 95 -8.50 18.24 -12.14
N LEU A 96 -9.42 17.29 -11.98
CA LEU A 96 -10.48 17.40 -10.99
C LEU A 96 -9.93 17.40 -9.57
N MET A 97 -9.02 16.47 -9.26
CA MET A 97 -8.40 16.38 -7.93
C MET A 97 -7.61 17.65 -7.59
N GLU A 98 -6.82 18.19 -8.53
CA GLU A 98 -6.00 19.38 -8.31
C GLU A 98 -6.83 20.68 -8.15
N LYS A 99 -8.06 20.71 -8.65
CA LYS A 99 -9.01 21.81 -8.45
C LYS A 99 -9.86 21.63 -7.18
N THR A 100 -9.82 20.47 -6.56
CA THR A 100 -10.65 20.13 -5.41
C THR A 100 -9.97 20.59 -4.12
N ASP A 101 -10.71 21.29 -3.26
CA ASP A 101 -10.27 21.53 -1.89
C ASP A 101 -10.77 20.43 -0.95
N LYS A 102 -12.08 20.25 -0.86
CA LYS A 102 -12.70 19.38 0.14
C LYS A 102 -13.13 18.04 -0.45
N VAL A 103 -12.79 16.98 0.25
CA VAL A 103 -13.23 15.62 -0.04
C VAL A 103 -14.08 15.13 1.13
N HIS A 104 -15.20 14.49 0.82
CA HIS A 104 -16.07 13.83 1.78
C HIS A 104 -16.28 12.38 1.33
N ILE A 105 -15.84 11.43 2.14
CA ILE A 105 -16.00 10.00 1.89
C ILE A 105 -17.09 9.47 2.82
N VAL A 106 -18.16 8.93 2.23
CA VAL A 106 -19.28 8.34 2.96
C VAL A 106 -19.43 6.88 2.56
N GLY A 107 -19.57 5.99 3.53
CA GLY A 107 -19.78 4.57 3.34
C GLY A 107 -20.25 3.88 4.61
N LYS A 108 -20.40 2.56 4.59
CA LYS A 108 -20.80 1.82 5.78
C LYS A 108 -19.77 1.97 6.91
N GLY A 109 -20.12 2.70 7.96
CA GLY A 109 -19.21 2.99 9.09
C GLY A 109 -18.13 4.02 8.78
N THR A 110 -18.20 4.68 7.63
CA THR A 110 -17.26 5.71 7.19
C THR A 110 -18.01 7.02 6.95
N ASP A 111 -17.52 8.08 7.56
CA ASP A 111 -17.90 9.46 7.35
C ASP A 111 -16.65 10.31 7.64
N LEU A 112 -15.87 10.60 6.57
CA LEU A 112 -14.56 11.22 6.68
C LEU A 112 -14.45 12.42 5.76
N THR A 113 -14.03 13.55 6.31
CA THR A 113 -13.78 14.78 5.55
C THR A 113 -12.33 15.23 5.68
N PHE A 114 -11.80 15.79 4.60
CA PHE A 114 -10.46 16.37 4.59
C PHE A 114 -10.28 17.33 3.41
N SER A 115 -9.24 18.15 3.47
CA SER A 115 -8.78 18.97 2.34
C SER A 115 -7.65 18.27 1.60
N ILE A 116 -7.64 18.44 0.27
CA ILE A 116 -6.51 18.09 -0.60
C ILE A 116 -5.94 19.33 -1.30
N LYS A 117 -6.29 20.51 -0.82
CA LYS A 117 -5.90 21.79 -1.40
C LYS A 117 -4.40 21.91 -1.49
N ASP A 118 -3.91 22.30 -2.66
CA ASP A 118 -2.48 22.52 -2.96
C ASP A 118 -1.59 21.26 -2.80
N ILE A 119 -2.20 20.08 -2.69
CA ILE A 119 -1.48 18.79 -2.72
C ILE A 119 -1.55 18.23 -4.15
N PRO A 120 -0.41 17.91 -4.77
CA PRO A 120 -0.42 17.42 -6.13
C PRO A 120 -1.10 16.04 -6.25
N ALA A 121 -1.81 15.82 -7.35
CA ALA A 121 -2.30 14.51 -7.72
C ALA A 121 -1.26 13.81 -8.63
N ILE A 122 -0.86 12.61 -8.26
CA ILE A 122 0.18 11.83 -8.93
C ILE A 122 -0.45 10.69 -9.70
N LYS A 123 -0.18 10.64 -10.99
CA LYS A 123 -0.57 9.51 -11.85
C LYS A 123 0.50 8.41 -11.74
N CYS A 124 0.06 7.19 -11.56
CA CYS A 124 0.88 5.98 -11.61
C CYS A 124 0.51 5.21 -12.88
N CYS A 125 1.32 5.28 -13.90
CA CYS A 125 1.03 4.74 -15.21
C CYS A 125 2.23 3.97 -15.83
N GLY A 126 2.82 3.08 -15.02
CA GLY A 126 3.80 2.11 -15.47
C GLY A 126 5.26 2.55 -15.35
N GLU A 127 5.55 3.71 -14.72
CA GLU A 127 6.93 4.18 -14.57
C GLU A 127 7.69 3.47 -13.45
N MET A 128 7.01 3.19 -12.33
CA MET A 128 7.62 2.63 -11.12
C MET A 128 7.06 1.25 -10.77
N ASN A 129 5.85 0.94 -11.20
CA ASN A 129 5.20 -0.34 -10.96
C ASN A 129 4.61 -0.90 -12.25
N ILE A 130 4.58 -2.23 -12.40
CA ILE A 130 3.83 -2.95 -13.43
C ILE A 130 3.25 -4.22 -12.79
N PRO A 131 1.92 -4.44 -12.80
CA PRO A 131 0.88 -3.53 -13.32
C PRO A 131 0.74 -2.26 -12.50
N ASP A 132 0.12 -1.25 -13.10
CA ASP A 132 -0.11 0.06 -12.52
C ASP A 132 -1.50 0.59 -12.92
N GLY A 133 -1.90 1.78 -12.46
CA GLY A 133 -3.19 2.35 -12.88
C GLY A 133 -3.94 3.09 -11.79
N GLU A 134 -3.25 3.82 -10.91
CA GLU A 134 -3.88 4.64 -9.89
C GLU A 134 -3.55 6.12 -10.04
N ILE A 135 -4.42 6.97 -9.49
CA ILE A 135 -4.10 8.37 -9.22
C ILE A 135 -4.25 8.56 -7.72
N TYR A 136 -3.21 9.07 -7.09
CA TYR A 136 -3.22 9.30 -5.66
C TYR A 136 -2.88 10.74 -5.31
N THR A 137 -3.32 11.15 -4.14
CA THR A 137 -2.94 12.39 -3.45
C THR A 137 -2.91 12.12 -1.97
N ALA A 138 -2.59 13.12 -1.16
CA ALA A 138 -2.63 13.03 0.29
C ALA A 138 -3.50 14.14 0.88
N PRO A 139 -4.14 13.91 2.02
CA PRO A 139 -4.85 14.97 2.71
C PRO A 139 -3.88 15.98 3.32
N VAL A 140 -4.30 17.24 3.39
CA VAL A 140 -3.65 18.23 4.25
C VAL A 140 -3.71 17.72 5.69
N LYS A 141 -2.55 17.57 6.32
CA LYS A 141 -2.35 16.79 7.56
C LYS A 141 -3.37 17.09 8.65
N ASN A 142 -3.64 18.36 8.94
CA ASN A 142 -4.53 18.81 10.03
C ASN A 142 -6.00 18.97 9.62
N SER A 143 -6.36 18.60 8.38
CA SER A 143 -7.73 18.77 7.88
C SER A 143 -8.61 17.53 8.05
N VAL A 144 -8.03 16.39 8.40
CA VAL A 144 -8.74 15.11 8.44
C VAL A 144 -9.63 15.05 9.69
N ASN A 145 -10.94 14.90 9.50
CA ASN A 145 -11.93 14.77 10.56
C ASN A 145 -12.96 13.72 10.21
N GLY A 146 -13.42 12.97 11.21
CA GLY A 146 -14.43 11.94 11.04
C GLY A 146 -13.89 10.52 11.23
N THR A 147 -14.59 9.57 10.68
CA THR A 147 -14.31 8.13 10.90
C THR A 147 -14.17 7.38 9.60
N ILE A 148 -13.23 6.46 9.53
CA ILE A 148 -13.10 5.49 8.45
C ILE A 148 -13.11 4.06 9.00
N SER A 149 -13.86 3.17 8.34
CA SER A 149 -13.93 1.75 8.64
C SER A 149 -13.48 0.91 7.45
N TYR A 150 -12.71 -0.11 7.72
CA TYR A 150 -12.22 -1.06 6.71
C TYR A 150 -12.92 -2.41 6.90
N ASN A 151 -13.41 -2.97 5.80
CA ASN A 151 -14.11 -4.26 5.77
C ASN A 151 -13.24 -5.40 5.20
N THR A 152 -11.99 -5.11 4.88
CA THR A 152 -11.02 -6.09 4.41
C THR A 152 -9.98 -6.39 5.49
N PRO A 153 -9.47 -7.62 5.59
CA PRO A 153 -8.35 -7.95 6.45
C PRO A 153 -7.10 -7.15 6.06
N SER A 154 -6.28 -6.79 7.04
CA SER A 154 -4.99 -6.15 6.83
C SER A 154 -3.92 -6.87 7.65
N ILE A 155 -2.87 -7.35 7.00
CA ILE A 155 -1.74 -8.02 7.67
C ILE A 155 -0.64 -6.99 7.93
N TYR A 156 -0.29 -6.82 9.20
CA TYR A 156 0.80 -5.96 9.62
C TYR A 156 1.68 -6.67 10.65
N ASP A 157 2.98 -6.72 10.41
CA ASP A 157 3.96 -7.46 11.21
C ASP A 157 3.53 -8.92 11.46
N GLY A 158 2.95 -9.60 10.44
CA GLY A 158 2.48 -10.97 10.52
C GLY A 158 1.18 -11.18 11.30
N PHE A 159 0.55 -10.13 11.83
CA PHE A 159 -0.74 -10.20 12.50
C PHE A 159 -1.86 -9.69 11.59
N GLU A 160 -2.93 -10.45 11.49
CA GLU A 160 -4.12 -10.07 10.72
C GLU A 160 -5.07 -9.22 11.56
N PHE A 161 -5.27 -7.98 11.12
CA PHE A 161 -6.26 -7.07 11.67
C PHE A 161 -7.55 -7.13 10.85
N ASN A 162 -8.69 -7.21 11.55
CA ASN A 162 -10.02 -7.20 10.96
C ASN A 162 -10.86 -6.10 11.61
N ASN A 163 -11.85 -5.58 10.85
CA ASN A 163 -12.80 -4.57 11.32
C ASN A 163 -12.09 -3.32 11.87
N ILE A 164 -11.04 -2.87 11.19
CA ILE A 164 -10.30 -1.68 11.60
C ILE A 164 -11.22 -0.47 11.45
N LYS A 165 -11.30 0.33 12.52
CA LYS A 165 -12.00 1.60 12.53
C LYS A 165 -11.10 2.67 13.16
N LEU A 166 -10.91 3.78 12.45
CA LEU A 166 -10.08 4.90 12.89
C LEU A 166 -10.94 6.16 12.94
N THR A 167 -10.88 6.90 14.07
CA THR A 167 -11.52 8.20 14.23
C THR A 167 -10.47 9.29 14.28
N PHE A 168 -10.67 10.31 13.44
CA PHE A 168 -9.75 11.43 13.30
C PHE A 168 -10.36 12.72 13.84
N LYS A 169 -9.52 13.54 14.46
CA LYS A 169 -9.80 14.91 14.80
C LYS A 169 -8.57 15.78 14.51
N ASP A 170 -8.75 16.78 13.67
CA ASP A 170 -7.68 17.70 13.26
C ASP A 170 -6.40 16.98 12.80
N GLY A 171 -6.59 15.92 11.98
CA GLY A 171 -5.53 15.10 11.40
C GLY A 171 -4.88 14.10 12.35
N LYS A 172 -5.36 13.99 13.58
CA LYS A 172 -4.83 13.03 14.57
C LYS A 172 -5.83 11.89 14.77
N ILE A 173 -5.32 10.66 14.85
CA ILE A 173 -6.12 9.51 15.27
C ILE A 173 -6.37 9.65 16.77
N ILE A 174 -7.64 9.83 17.14
CA ILE A 174 -8.08 9.92 18.54
C ILE A 174 -8.63 8.60 19.07
N GLU A 175 -9.04 7.70 18.16
CA GLU A 175 -9.52 6.37 18.49
C GLU A 175 -9.15 5.39 17.36
N ALA A 176 -8.66 4.22 17.74
CA ALA A 176 -8.40 3.11 16.83
C ALA A 176 -8.91 1.82 17.44
N THR A 177 -9.77 1.10 16.72
CA THR A 177 -10.32 -0.19 17.12
C THR A 177 -10.11 -1.23 16.03
N ALA A 178 -9.97 -2.49 16.41
CA ALA A 178 -9.86 -3.66 15.53
C ALA A 178 -10.23 -4.92 16.32
N ASN A 179 -10.00 -6.09 15.75
CA ASN A 179 -10.09 -7.37 16.48
C ASN A 179 -9.08 -7.49 17.65
N ASP A 180 -8.00 -6.68 17.66
CA ASP A 180 -7.06 -6.54 18.78
C ASP A 180 -6.75 -5.05 19.01
N ASN A 181 -7.46 -4.45 19.98
CA ASN A 181 -7.37 -3.02 20.27
C ASN A 181 -6.01 -2.61 20.86
N GLU A 182 -5.36 -3.50 21.61
CA GLU A 182 -4.06 -3.19 22.20
C GLU A 182 -2.99 -3.09 21.12
N LYS A 183 -2.93 -4.08 20.22
CA LYS A 183 -1.98 -4.10 19.13
C LYS A 183 -2.17 -2.94 18.15
N ILE A 184 -3.42 -2.67 17.72
CA ILE A 184 -3.67 -1.58 16.77
C ILE A 184 -3.26 -0.22 17.36
N ASN A 185 -3.57 0.05 18.62
CA ASN A 185 -3.18 1.30 19.28
C ASN A 185 -1.66 1.42 19.47
N LYS A 186 -0.96 0.31 19.70
CA LYS A 186 0.52 0.29 19.77
C LYS A 186 1.16 0.67 18.43
N ILE A 187 0.59 0.21 17.31
CA ILE A 187 1.04 0.55 15.96
C ILE A 187 0.77 2.02 15.67
N MET A 188 -0.45 2.50 15.92
CA MET A 188 -0.84 3.88 15.64
C MET A 188 -0.02 4.90 16.44
N LYS A 189 0.41 4.58 17.66
CA LYS A 189 1.31 5.41 18.45
C LYS A 189 2.73 5.48 17.90
N LYS A 190 3.23 4.42 17.23
CA LYS A 190 4.55 4.42 16.59
C LYS A 190 4.59 5.27 15.31
N GLY A 191 3.47 5.41 14.60
CA GLY A 191 3.35 6.18 13.35
C GLY A 191 2.95 7.64 13.49
N SER A 192 2.84 8.16 14.72
CA SER A 192 2.51 9.58 14.96
C SER A 192 3.75 10.46 14.78
N TYR A 193 4.05 10.81 13.52
CA TYR A 193 5.00 11.85 13.14
C TYR A 193 4.26 13.11 12.69
#